data_30ae1869560c46c8d9bfb49bd8c7a835
#
_entry.id   30ae1869560c46c8d9bfb49bd8c7a835
#
_cell.length_a   1.000
_cell.length_b   1.000
_cell.length_c   1.000
_cell.angle_alpha   90.00
_cell.angle_beta   90.00
_cell.angle_gamma   90.00
#
_symmetry.space_group_name_H-M   'P 1'
#
loop_
_entity.id
_entity.type
_entity.pdbx_description
1 polymer ?
#
loop_
_entity_poly.entity_id
_entity_poly.type
_entity_poly.pdbx_seq_one_letter_code
_entity_poly.pdbx_strand_id
1 'polypeptide(L)'
;MLNFPWRLFNRRRRRVQSTLARTYQAISSASVDDLWKKVIDLADVSWHPLISKTNVPRGQVAKPGLIYEAVTRLGPFPIRIFVERVEPRELLSIRIMAIPGIEERIRYEVKSMVSGTSIAYSVTLQGWLSPLIWSITKPYAARVAEDLAHAAEQPIDSKSTQASCFDF
;
A
#
# COMPACT_ATOMS: atom_id res chain seq x y z
N MET A 1 30.13 10.44 57.03
CA MET A 1 30.24 9.80 55.73
C MET A 1 28.83 9.33 55.32
N LEU A 2 28.14 10.09 54.51
CA LEU A 2 26.78 9.80 54.07
C LEU A 2 26.84 9.29 52.65
N ASN A 3 26.61 7.98 52.47
CA ASN A 3 26.49 7.35 51.15
C ASN A 3 25.08 7.64 50.63
N PHE A 4 24.98 8.49 49.63
CA PHE A 4 23.74 8.72 48.87
C PHE A 4 23.66 7.69 47.73
N PRO A 5 22.57 6.88 47.63
CA PRO A 5 22.44 5.93 46.52
C PRO A 5 21.87 6.62 45.29
N TRP A 6 22.68 6.84 44.28
CA TRP A 6 22.31 7.32 42.95
C TRP A 6 21.62 6.21 42.11
N ARG A 7 20.64 5.54 42.67
CA ARG A 7 19.85 4.52 41.92
C ARG A 7 18.38 4.91 41.81
N LEU A 8 18.09 6.04 41.20
CA LEU A 8 16.70 6.33 40.85
C LEU A 8 16.66 7.13 39.55
N PHE A 9 15.75 6.70 38.68
CA PHE A 9 15.31 7.36 37.45
C PHE A 9 16.04 7.05 36.14
N ASN A 10 16.21 5.77 35.80
CA ASN A 10 16.21 5.41 34.40
C ASN A 10 14.94 4.58 34.08
N ARG A 11 13.75 5.08 34.41
CA ARG A 11 12.50 4.65 33.80
C ARG A 11 12.52 5.20 32.37
N ARG A 12 13.15 4.47 31.43
CA ARG A 12 12.83 4.59 30.03
C ARG A 12 11.31 4.45 29.93
N ARG A 13 10.60 5.57 29.80
CA ARG A 13 9.21 5.57 29.35
C ARG A 13 9.25 4.85 28.01
N ARG A 14 8.93 3.57 27.99
CA ARG A 14 8.52 2.88 26.78
C ARG A 14 7.31 3.68 26.31
N ARG A 15 7.51 4.56 25.33
CA ARG A 15 6.41 5.16 24.59
C ARG A 15 5.63 3.96 24.11
N VAL A 16 4.42 3.80 24.59
CA VAL A 16 3.47 2.85 24.05
C VAL A 16 3.22 3.33 22.63
N GLN A 17 3.94 2.74 21.69
CA GLN A 17 3.68 3.01 20.26
C GLN A 17 2.34 2.36 19.99
N SER A 18 1.32 3.17 19.80
CA SER A 18 0.02 2.69 19.41
C SER A 18 0.19 2.02 18.03
N THR A 19 -0.05 0.73 17.97
CA THR A 19 -0.08 -0.03 16.73
C THR A 19 -1.53 -0.29 16.39
N LEU A 20 -1.95 0.16 15.23
CA LEU A 20 -3.27 -0.10 14.68
C LEU A 20 -3.11 -0.99 13.46
N ALA A 21 -3.79 -2.13 13.44
CA ALA A 21 -3.81 -3.04 12.29
C ALA A 21 -5.25 -3.31 11.85
N ARG A 22 -5.49 -3.32 10.55
CA ARG A 22 -6.79 -3.64 9.92
C ARG A 22 -6.55 -4.40 8.62
N THR A 23 -7.45 -5.33 8.34
CA THR A 23 -7.47 -6.11 7.10
C THR A 23 -8.83 -6.03 6.46
N TYR A 24 -8.86 -5.81 5.15
CA TYR A 24 -10.03 -5.83 4.29
C TYR A 24 -9.85 -6.90 3.23
N GLN A 25 -10.93 -7.57 2.84
CA GLN A 25 -10.88 -8.67 1.88
C GLN A 25 -11.96 -8.47 0.82
N ALA A 26 -11.64 -8.86 -0.41
CA ALA A 26 -12.57 -8.95 -1.51
C ALA A 26 -12.31 -10.23 -2.31
N ILE A 27 -13.30 -10.65 -3.08
CA ILE A 27 -13.19 -11.77 -4.01
C ILE A 27 -13.39 -11.22 -5.42
N SER A 28 -12.50 -11.61 -6.34
CA SER A 28 -12.56 -11.25 -7.74
C SER A 28 -12.81 -12.49 -8.60
N SER A 29 -13.52 -12.33 -9.69
CA SER A 29 -13.66 -13.34 -10.74
C SER A 29 -12.41 -13.42 -11.63
N ALA A 30 -11.52 -12.41 -11.58
CA ALA A 30 -10.27 -12.41 -12.31
C ALA A 30 -9.33 -13.53 -11.87
N SER A 31 -8.43 -13.95 -12.77
CA SER A 31 -7.40 -14.93 -12.42
C SER A 31 -6.39 -14.33 -11.41
N VAL A 32 -5.68 -15.23 -10.68
CA VAL A 32 -4.57 -14.81 -9.80
C VAL A 32 -3.54 -13.98 -10.56
N ASP A 33 -3.26 -14.35 -11.82
CA ASP A 33 -2.27 -13.65 -12.66
C ASP A 33 -2.72 -12.24 -13.04
N ASP A 34 -3.98 -12.05 -13.39
CA ASP A 34 -4.50 -10.74 -13.79
C ASP A 34 -4.60 -9.81 -12.58
N LEU A 35 -5.06 -10.32 -11.45
CA LEU A 35 -5.09 -9.57 -10.22
C LEU A 35 -3.67 -9.23 -9.74
N TRP A 36 -2.73 -10.18 -9.83
CA TRP A 36 -1.33 -9.95 -9.49
C TRP A 36 -0.68 -8.89 -10.37
N LYS A 37 -0.93 -8.89 -11.69
CA LYS A 37 -0.45 -7.85 -12.60
C LYS A 37 -0.89 -6.46 -12.15
N LYS A 38 -2.15 -6.31 -11.73
CA LYS A 38 -2.65 -5.02 -11.18
C LYS A 38 -1.96 -4.62 -9.89
N VAL A 39 -1.69 -5.57 -8.98
CA VAL A 39 -1.00 -5.30 -7.70
C VAL A 39 0.42 -4.80 -7.91
N ILE A 40 1.17 -5.38 -8.86
CA ILE A 40 2.59 -5.05 -9.08
C ILE A 40 2.80 -3.90 -10.07
N ASP A 41 1.79 -3.47 -10.81
CA ASP A 41 1.85 -2.31 -11.69
C ASP A 41 1.71 -1.02 -10.86
N LEU A 42 2.84 -0.59 -10.31
CA LEU A 42 2.90 0.61 -9.48
C LEU A 42 2.70 1.92 -10.27
N ALA A 43 2.71 1.87 -11.60
CA ALA A 43 2.45 3.02 -12.46
C ALA A 43 0.95 3.23 -12.70
N ASP A 44 0.16 2.16 -12.76
CA ASP A 44 -1.30 2.23 -12.87
C ASP A 44 -1.96 2.22 -11.50
N VAL A 45 -2.23 3.40 -10.98
CA VAL A 45 -2.95 3.61 -9.72
C VAL A 45 -4.36 4.18 -9.93
N SER A 46 -4.89 4.10 -11.14
CA SER A 46 -6.23 4.63 -11.50
C SER A 46 -7.34 4.03 -10.64
N TRP A 47 -7.19 2.75 -10.27
CA TRP A 47 -8.11 2.02 -9.42
C TRP A 47 -7.98 2.37 -7.93
N HIS A 48 -6.86 2.97 -7.50
CA HIS A 48 -6.58 3.16 -6.07
C HIS A 48 -7.35 4.38 -5.52
N PRO A 49 -8.18 4.20 -4.48
CA PRO A 49 -9.05 5.29 -4.00
C PRO A 49 -8.28 6.45 -3.39
N LEU A 50 -7.09 6.20 -2.80
CA LEU A 50 -6.31 7.21 -2.09
C LEU A 50 -5.16 7.80 -2.93
N ILE A 51 -4.50 6.99 -3.78
CA ILE A 51 -3.36 7.43 -4.59
C ILE A 51 -3.86 7.99 -5.92
N SER A 52 -3.36 9.16 -6.32
CA SER A 52 -3.72 9.82 -7.58
C SER A 52 -2.71 9.57 -8.70
N LYS A 53 -1.43 9.49 -8.37
CA LYS A 53 -0.33 9.21 -9.31
C LYS A 53 0.91 8.73 -8.59
N THR A 54 1.81 8.09 -9.35
CA THR A 54 3.16 7.73 -8.91
C THR A 54 4.21 8.25 -9.90
N ASN A 55 5.47 8.27 -9.49
CA ASN A 55 6.61 8.57 -10.38
C ASN A 55 7.26 7.32 -10.98
N VAL A 56 6.62 6.16 -10.84
CA VAL A 56 7.11 4.91 -11.40
C VAL A 56 6.90 4.90 -12.93
N PRO A 57 7.94 4.63 -13.74
CA PRO A 57 7.80 4.48 -15.18
C PRO A 57 6.87 3.31 -15.53
N ARG A 58 6.11 3.47 -16.63
CA ARG A 58 5.27 2.38 -17.14
C ARG A 58 6.12 1.16 -17.51
N GLY A 59 5.64 -0.03 -17.13
CA GLY A 59 6.34 -1.29 -17.38
C GLY A 59 7.41 -1.64 -16.33
N GLN A 60 7.67 -0.77 -15.36
CA GLN A 60 8.52 -1.11 -14.24
C GLN A 60 7.76 -1.97 -13.24
N VAL A 61 8.24 -3.18 -13.04
CA VAL A 61 7.65 -4.14 -12.09
C VAL A 61 8.14 -3.87 -10.68
N ALA A 62 7.26 -4.03 -9.70
CA ALA A 62 7.60 -3.98 -8.28
C ALA A 62 8.70 -4.97 -7.94
N LYS A 63 9.75 -4.52 -7.25
CA LYS A 63 10.85 -5.36 -6.75
C LYS A 63 11.29 -4.91 -5.36
N PRO A 64 11.77 -5.81 -4.48
CA PRO A 64 12.29 -5.44 -3.18
C PRO A 64 13.39 -4.38 -3.29
N GLY A 65 13.35 -3.38 -2.40
CA GLY A 65 14.29 -2.27 -2.41
C GLY A 65 13.93 -1.10 -3.34
N LEU A 66 12.90 -1.22 -4.17
CA LEU A 66 12.41 -0.10 -4.99
C LEU A 66 11.85 0.98 -4.07
N ILE A 67 12.29 2.23 -4.30
CA ILE A 67 11.76 3.42 -3.64
C ILE A 67 11.11 4.29 -4.72
N TYR A 68 9.90 4.74 -4.48
CA TYR A 68 9.19 5.63 -5.39
C TYR A 68 8.35 6.64 -4.62
N GLU A 69 7.86 7.64 -5.32
CA GLU A 69 6.98 8.67 -4.77
C GLU A 69 5.57 8.53 -5.32
N ALA A 70 4.60 8.73 -4.44
CA ALA A 70 3.20 8.77 -4.79
C ALA A 70 2.56 10.06 -4.27
N VAL A 71 1.59 10.57 -5.01
CA VAL A 71 0.76 11.70 -4.59
C VAL A 71 -0.60 11.18 -4.20
N THR A 72 -1.09 11.59 -3.04
CA THR A 72 -2.41 11.20 -2.56
C THR A 72 -3.49 12.19 -2.98
N ARG A 73 -4.73 11.73 -2.99
CA ARG A 73 -5.92 12.60 -3.20
C ARG A 73 -6.21 13.53 -2.02
N LEU A 74 -5.55 13.29 -0.86
CA LEU A 74 -5.72 14.09 0.36
C LEU A 74 -4.87 15.37 0.35
N GLY A 75 -3.91 15.47 -0.56
CA GLY A 75 -3.07 16.66 -0.68
C GLY A 75 -1.98 16.51 -1.74
N PRO A 76 -1.36 17.63 -2.14
CA PRO A 76 -0.40 17.66 -3.24
C PRO A 76 1.00 17.15 -2.86
N PHE A 77 1.22 16.83 -1.59
CA PHE A 77 2.55 16.43 -1.11
C PHE A 77 2.87 14.99 -1.48
N PRO A 78 4.05 14.74 -2.09
CA PRO A 78 4.49 13.38 -2.38
C PRO A 78 4.83 12.64 -1.09
N ILE A 79 4.45 11.37 -1.04
CA ILE A 79 4.83 10.43 0.00
C ILE A 79 5.83 9.43 -0.58
N ARG A 80 6.84 9.06 0.21
CA ARG A 80 7.80 8.02 -0.17
C ARG A 80 7.29 6.64 0.20
N ILE A 81 7.35 5.74 -0.76
CA ILE A 81 6.95 4.36 -0.62
C ILE A 81 8.17 3.48 -0.90
N PHE A 82 8.39 2.53 0.00
CA PHE A 82 9.47 1.56 -0.08
C PHE A 82 8.88 0.16 -0.26
N VAL A 83 9.27 -0.55 -1.31
CA VAL A 83 8.86 -1.94 -1.53
C VAL A 83 9.73 -2.85 -0.68
N GLU A 84 9.14 -3.48 0.35
CA GLU A 84 9.87 -4.33 1.30
C GLU A 84 10.02 -5.76 0.79
N ARG A 85 8.91 -6.32 0.27
CA ARG A 85 8.84 -7.74 -0.10
C ARG A 85 7.92 -7.92 -1.29
N VAL A 86 8.33 -8.78 -2.20
CA VAL A 86 7.52 -9.23 -3.33
C VAL A 86 7.64 -10.75 -3.40
N GLU A 87 6.55 -11.45 -3.22
CA GLU A 87 6.40 -12.88 -3.47
C GLU A 87 5.45 -13.01 -4.66
N PRO A 88 5.95 -13.49 -5.82
CA PRO A 88 5.16 -13.54 -7.03
C PRO A 88 3.83 -14.29 -6.84
N ARG A 89 2.73 -13.64 -7.23
CA ARG A 89 1.35 -14.15 -7.13
C ARG A 89 0.80 -14.37 -5.71
N GLU A 90 1.55 -13.93 -4.69
CA GLU A 90 1.17 -14.16 -3.29
C GLU A 90 1.14 -12.89 -2.46
N LEU A 91 2.26 -12.13 -2.44
CA LEU A 91 2.41 -11.02 -1.51
C LEU A 91 3.19 -9.84 -2.09
N LEU A 92 2.63 -8.65 -1.96
CA LEU A 92 3.35 -7.38 -2.06
C LEU A 92 3.29 -6.68 -0.70
N SER A 93 4.44 -6.37 -0.11
CA SER A 93 4.55 -5.56 1.11
C SER A 93 5.27 -4.26 0.80
N ILE A 94 4.65 -3.14 1.17
CA ILE A 94 5.20 -1.80 1.03
C ILE A 94 5.17 -1.08 2.36
N ARG A 95 6.13 -0.15 2.54
CA ARG A 95 6.21 0.72 3.70
C ARG A 95 6.17 2.17 3.25
N ILE A 96 5.35 2.95 3.93
CA ILE A 96 5.16 4.38 3.67
C ILE A 96 5.73 5.17 4.84
N MET A 97 6.55 6.17 4.52
CA MET A 97 7.12 7.12 5.47
C MET A 97 6.69 8.54 5.05
N ALA A 98 5.46 8.89 5.35
CA ALA A 98 4.89 10.18 5.01
C ALA A 98 5.20 11.27 6.06
N ILE A 99 5.25 10.89 7.34
CA ILE A 99 5.41 11.80 8.48
C ILE A 99 6.48 11.22 9.40
N PRO A 100 7.43 12.03 9.90
CA PRO A 100 8.44 11.58 10.86
C PRO A 100 7.79 10.97 12.11
N GLY A 101 8.23 9.77 12.50
CA GLY A 101 7.70 9.05 13.67
C GLY A 101 6.39 8.29 13.43
N ILE A 102 5.90 8.26 12.19
CA ILE A 102 4.77 7.44 11.75
C ILE A 102 5.27 6.50 10.68
N GLU A 103 5.01 5.23 10.87
CA GLU A 103 5.27 4.18 9.88
C GLU A 103 3.95 3.52 9.51
N GLU A 104 3.65 3.49 8.23
CA GLU A 104 2.54 2.72 7.67
C GLU A 104 3.09 1.58 6.84
N ARG A 105 2.63 0.37 7.13
CA ARG A 105 2.95 -0.82 6.35
C ARG A 105 1.69 -1.38 5.74
N ILE A 106 1.74 -1.60 4.44
CA ILE A 106 0.64 -2.15 3.65
C ILE A 106 1.06 -3.49 3.07
N ARG A 107 0.14 -4.45 3.11
CA ARG A 107 0.30 -5.76 2.49
C ARG A 107 -0.88 -6.07 1.60
N TYR A 108 -0.59 -6.51 0.39
CA TYR A 108 -1.55 -7.10 -0.54
C TYR A 108 -1.25 -8.59 -0.62
N GLU A 109 -2.19 -9.42 -0.20
CA GLU A 109 -2.09 -10.88 -0.31
C GLU A 109 -3.11 -11.38 -1.31
N VAL A 110 -2.67 -12.19 -2.27
CA VAL A 110 -3.50 -12.79 -3.31
C VAL A 110 -3.54 -14.30 -3.11
N LYS A 111 -4.74 -14.89 -3.14
CA LYS A 111 -4.91 -16.34 -2.95
C LYS A 111 -5.97 -16.86 -3.91
N SER A 112 -5.68 -18.00 -4.54
CA SER A 112 -6.70 -18.74 -5.29
C SER A 112 -7.68 -19.41 -4.34
N MET A 113 -8.97 -19.32 -4.64
CA MET A 113 -10.05 -19.95 -3.91
C MET A 113 -10.98 -20.69 -4.88
N VAL A 114 -11.83 -21.57 -4.37
CA VAL A 114 -12.82 -22.29 -5.19
C VAL A 114 -13.81 -21.32 -5.87
N SER A 115 -14.11 -20.20 -5.21
CA SER A 115 -15.06 -19.18 -5.68
C SER A 115 -14.43 -18.05 -6.50
N GLY A 116 -13.13 -18.12 -6.82
CA GLY A 116 -12.42 -17.06 -7.52
C GLY A 116 -11.06 -16.74 -6.89
N THR A 117 -10.60 -15.51 -7.04
CA THR A 117 -9.34 -15.04 -6.46
C THR A 117 -9.63 -14.12 -5.29
N SER A 118 -9.14 -14.46 -4.10
CA SER A 118 -9.22 -13.59 -2.92
C SER A 118 -8.07 -12.62 -2.88
N ILE A 119 -8.36 -11.36 -2.57
CA ILE A 119 -7.39 -10.34 -2.21
C ILE A 119 -7.61 -9.87 -0.78
N ALA A 120 -6.52 -9.85 0.01
CA ALA A 120 -6.50 -9.26 1.34
C ALA A 120 -5.59 -8.02 1.36
N TYR A 121 -6.15 -6.88 1.74
CA TYR A 121 -5.45 -5.62 1.94
C TYR A 121 -5.30 -5.36 3.43
N SER A 122 -4.08 -5.40 3.93
CA SER A 122 -3.77 -5.19 5.36
C SER A 122 -2.97 -3.91 5.55
N VAL A 123 -3.44 -3.06 6.46
CA VAL A 123 -2.77 -1.81 6.86
C VAL A 123 -2.34 -1.93 8.30
N THR A 124 -1.08 -1.59 8.58
CA THR A 124 -0.54 -1.46 9.93
C THR A 124 0.05 -0.07 10.09
N LEU A 125 -0.49 0.71 11.02
CA LEU A 125 -0.01 2.03 11.39
C LEU A 125 0.69 1.99 12.74
N GLN A 126 1.90 2.52 12.82
CA GLN A 126 2.67 2.63 14.06
C GLN A 126 3.08 4.08 14.29
N GLY A 127 2.88 4.57 15.51
CA GLY A 127 3.29 5.90 15.92
C GLY A 127 2.22 6.64 16.70
N TRP A 128 2.57 7.80 17.23
CA TRP A 128 1.72 8.58 18.12
C TRP A 128 0.49 9.22 17.46
N LEU A 129 0.56 9.50 16.15
CA LEU A 129 -0.56 10.05 15.35
C LEU A 129 -1.38 8.97 14.64
N SER A 130 -1.10 7.68 14.84
CA SER A 130 -1.81 6.60 14.15
C SER A 130 -3.33 6.70 14.23
N PRO A 131 -3.96 7.05 15.38
CA PRO A 131 -5.42 7.18 15.45
C PRO A 131 -5.96 8.31 14.55
N LEU A 132 -5.24 9.44 14.49
CA LEU A 132 -5.65 10.59 13.67
C LEU A 132 -5.54 10.26 12.19
N ILE A 133 -4.39 9.72 11.76
CA ILE A 133 -4.19 9.31 10.36
C ILE A 133 -5.23 8.28 9.97
N TRP A 134 -5.48 7.30 10.84
CA TRP A 134 -6.48 6.29 10.60
C TRP A 134 -7.89 6.86 10.41
N SER A 135 -8.29 7.86 11.19
CA SER A 135 -9.61 8.48 11.05
C SER A 135 -9.82 9.10 9.67
N ILE A 136 -8.74 9.60 9.05
CA ILE A 136 -8.76 10.21 7.71
C ILE A 136 -8.67 9.14 6.61
N THR A 137 -7.82 8.12 6.77
CA THR A 137 -7.54 7.12 5.72
C THR A 137 -8.50 5.94 5.71
N LYS A 138 -9.18 5.67 6.83
CA LYS A 138 -10.11 4.54 6.99
C LYS A 138 -11.14 4.38 5.85
N PRO A 139 -11.87 5.44 5.40
CA PRO A 139 -12.87 5.28 4.33
C PRO A 139 -12.25 4.87 3.00
N TYR A 140 -11.01 5.25 2.73
CA TYR A 140 -10.28 4.86 1.53
C TYR A 140 -9.75 3.42 1.67
N ALA A 141 -9.15 3.08 2.82
CA ALA A 141 -8.62 1.76 3.10
C ALA A 141 -9.67 0.66 2.97
N ALA A 142 -10.92 0.94 3.39
CA ALA A 142 -12.03 -0.01 3.30
C ALA A 142 -12.40 -0.37 1.85
N ARG A 143 -12.09 0.48 0.88
CA ARG A 143 -12.43 0.28 -0.53
C ARG A 143 -11.30 -0.31 -1.36
N VAL A 144 -10.05 -0.26 -0.89
CA VAL A 144 -8.88 -0.68 -1.68
C VAL A 144 -9.00 -2.10 -2.22
N ALA A 145 -9.44 -3.05 -1.38
CA ALA A 145 -9.55 -4.45 -1.80
C ALA A 145 -10.63 -4.64 -2.86
N GLU A 146 -11.78 -3.98 -2.73
CA GLU A 146 -12.90 -4.03 -3.68
C GLU A 146 -12.54 -3.34 -4.99
N ASP A 147 -12.00 -2.11 -4.93
CA ASP A 147 -11.61 -1.35 -6.11
C ASP A 147 -10.53 -2.09 -6.93
N LEU A 148 -9.58 -2.77 -6.24
CA LEU A 148 -8.57 -3.61 -6.89
C LEU A 148 -9.18 -4.85 -7.54
N ALA A 149 -10.10 -5.53 -6.84
CA ALA A 149 -10.80 -6.71 -7.37
C ALA A 149 -11.55 -6.35 -8.66
N HIS A 150 -12.33 -5.26 -8.64
CA HIS A 150 -13.05 -4.77 -9.82
C HIS A 150 -12.12 -4.33 -10.96
N ALA A 151 -11.00 -3.66 -10.64
CA ALA A 151 -10.04 -3.26 -11.67
C ALA A 151 -9.38 -4.46 -12.38
N ALA A 152 -9.21 -5.58 -11.67
CA ALA A 152 -8.66 -6.80 -12.24
C ALA A 152 -9.67 -7.55 -13.14
N GLU A 153 -10.97 -7.36 -12.91
CA GLU A 153 -12.05 -7.94 -13.71
C GLU A 153 -12.27 -7.21 -15.05
N GLN A 154 -11.84 -5.95 -15.14
CA GLN A 154 -11.93 -5.19 -16.37
C GLN A 154 -10.87 -5.70 -17.36
N PRO A 155 -11.27 -6.04 -18.62
CA PRO A 155 -10.29 -6.38 -19.64
C PRO A 155 -9.35 -5.22 -19.85
N ILE A 156 -8.05 -5.53 -19.97
CA ILE A 156 -7.02 -4.53 -20.30
C ILE A 156 -7.39 -3.98 -21.69
N ASP A 157 -8.00 -2.80 -21.72
CA ASP A 157 -8.32 -2.11 -22.97
C ASP A 157 -7.02 -1.89 -23.75
N SER A 158 -6.87 -2.62 -24.85
CA SER A 158 -5.79 -2.50 -25.83
C SER A 158 -5.89 -1.21 -26.68
N LYS A 159 -6.39 -0.13 -26.10
CA LYS A 159 -6.64 1.16 -26.75
C LYS A 159 -5.42 2.08 -26.92
N SER A 160 -4.20 1.63 -26.62
CA SER A 160 -3.01 2.49 -26.82
C SER A 160 -2.19 2.16 -28.05
N THR A 161 -2.65 1.28 -28.95
CA THR A 161 -1.88 0.91 -30.17
C THR A 161 -2.47 1.44 -31.48
N GLN A 162 -3.48 2.32 -31.44
CA GLN A 162 -4.13 2.82 -32.66
C GLN A 162 -4.07 4.33 -32.85
N ALA A 163 -2.95 4.97 -32.51
CA ALA A 163 -2.73 6.37 -32.85
C ALA A 163 -1.31 6.61 -33.40
N SER A 164 -0.91 5.88 -34.44
CA SER A 164 0.29 6.20 -35.22
C SER A 164 0.29 5.49 -36.56
N CYS A 165 -0.79 5.66 -37.32
CA CYS A 165 -0.80 5.32 -38.74
C CYS A 165 -1.80 6.22 -39.47
N PHE A 166 -1.43 7.47 -39.70
CA PHE A 166 -1.89 8.40 -40.77
C PHE A 166 -1.17 9.71 -40.46
N ASP A 167 -0.11 10.01 -41.21
CA ASP A 167 -0.16 10.91 -42.35
C ASP A 167 1.15 10.92 -43.12
N PHE A 168 0.99 10.95 -44.43
CA PHE A 168 1.97 11.22 -45.47
C PHE A 168 2.55 12.62 -45.36
#